data_2f9e6d222a7558a3e438c4775f92344e
#
_entry.id   2f9e6d222a7558a3e438c4775f92344e
#
_cell.length_a   1.000
_cell.length_b   1.000
_cell.length_c   1.000
_cell.angle_alpha   90.00
_cell.angle_beta   90.00
_cell.angle_gamma   90.00
#
_symmetry.space_group_name_H-M   'P 1'
#
loop_
_entity.id
_entity.type
_entity.pdbx_description
1 polymer ?
#
loop_
_entity_poly.entity_id
_entity_poly.type
_entity_poly.pdbx_seq_one_letter_code
_entity_poly.pdbx_strand_id
1 'polypeptide(L)'
;MIHRRDPASVLRPKCVGLVGFDDVTALNLVATADSFATTALDDGYGNRIPCYKVHTIGVFSDRLRTENGLMFRAQHTLSTAPELDTIIIAGGRGILRQEVSDKIAAWILKRINETRRLGGVGTGVQALAATGLLNGREVTTHWRFARELARQFPRLKIDHRKSFVRDGPYYTTTGLTGGINLSLAMIQEDYGPYVARSIEEELILRLSKEDQEDPPAHTGSSDNYPIDRFSEVVAWLMRNLDADLSVEVLARRACMCPSHFSKVFKSILGQPPRDFVLNLRLNEARRRLSRRQKTLRTVSKSVGFRTSLAFQEAFERKFRVRPSTYLQYEKPLKLAVSNGSDCTVSTVLSENGSLRA
;
A
#
# COMPACT_ATOMS: atom_id res chain seq x y z
N MET A 1 22.79 18.85 24.58
CA MET A 1 21.34 18.58 24.64
C MET A 1 20.94 17.91 23.33
N ILE A 2 20.81 16.58 23.33
CA ILE A 2 20.39 15.82 22.17
C ILE A 2 18.87 15.86 22.19
N HIS A 3 18.26 16.59 21.27
CA HIS A 3 16.82 16.55 21.06
C HIS A 3 16.41 15.10 20.71
N ARG A 4 15.85 14.40 21.70
CA ARG A 4 15.07 13.20 21.47
C ARG A 4 13.92 13.62 20.54
N ARG A 5 13.99 13.27 19.26
CA ARG A 5 12.82 13.27 18.39
C ARG A 5 11.82 12.30 19.01
N ASP A 6 10.68 12.84 19.39
CA ASP A 6 9.52 12.11 19.87
C ASP A 6 9.20 10.96 18.91
N PRO A 7 9.10 9.70 19.37
CA PRO A 7 8.71 8.56 18.53
C PRO A 7 7.30 8.72 17.93
N ALA A 8 6.55 9.71 18.38
CA ALA A 8 5.18 10.02 17.92
C ALA A 8 5.10 11.01 16.74
N SER A 9 6.18 11.29 16.01
CA SER A 9 6.01 11.79 14.63
C SER A 9 5.57 10.63 13.73
N VAL A 10 4.50 9.94 14.14
CA VAL A 10 3.73 8.96 13.39
C VAL A 10 3.45 9.60 12.04
N LEU A 11 3.94 8.99 10.98
CA LEU A 11 3.61 9.31 9.61
C LEU A 11 2.08 9.45 9.53
N ARG A 12 1.59 10.69 9.43
CA ARG A 12 0.15 10.91 9.28
C ARG A 12 -0.25 10.24 7.97
N PRO A 13 -1.26 9.35 7.98
CA PRO A 13 -1.72 8.70 6.76
C PRO A 13 -2.08 9.76 5.72
N LYS A 14 -1.64 9.58 4.47
CA LYS A 14 -2.02 10.46 3.37
C LYS A 14 -3.50 10.27 3.05
N CYS A 15 -4.26 11.35 2.95
CA CYS A 15 -5.68 11.30 2.64
C CYS A 15 -5.93 11.12 1.14
N VAL A 16 -6.59 10.03 0.77
CA VAL A 16 -6.95 9.72 -0.63
C VAL A 16 -8.46 9.81 -0.77
N GLY A 17 -8.94 10.70 -1.64
CA GLY A 17 -10.35 10.84 -1.99
C GLY A 17 -10.68 10.05 -3.25
N LEU A 18 -11.63 9.12 -3.15
CA LEU A 18 -12.19 8.36 -4.27
C LEU A 18 -13.56 8.93 -4.62
N VAL A 19 -13.65 9.58 -5.78
CA VAL A 19 -14.88 10.20 -6.28
C VAL A 19 -15.69 9.18 -7.06
N GLY A 20 -16.90 8.91 -6.56
CA GLY A 20 -17.90 8.05 -7.19
C GLY A 20 -19.19 8.83 -7.49
N PHE A 21 -19.98 8.30 -8.40
CA PHE A 21 -21.23 8.87 -8.91
C PHE A 21 -22.17 7.74 -9.33
N ASP A 22 -23.43 8.04 -9.62
CA ASP A 22 -24.35 7.04 -10.15
C ASP A 22 -23.90 6.51 -11.51
N ASP A 23 -24.01 5.19 -11.70
CA ASP A 23 -23.47 4.42 -12.82
C ASP A 23 -21.91 4.43 -12.84
N VAL A 24 -21.30 4.43 -11.66
CA VAL A 24 -19.86 4.17 -11.48
C VAL A 24 -19.57 2.68 -11.66
N THR A 25 -18.41 2.34 -12.19
CA THR A 25 -17.93 0.95 -12.24
C THR A 25 -17.49 0.51 -10.85
N ALA A 26 -18.20 -0.44 -10.24
CA ALA A 26 -17.96 -0.91 -8.86
C ALA A 26 -16.49 -1.30 -8.62
N LEU A 27 -15.90 -2.09 -9.52
CA LEU A 27 -14.52 -2.56 -9.39
C LEU A 27 -13.50 -1.40 -9.34
N ASN A 28 -13.71 -0.35 -10.14
CA ASN A 28 -12.82 0.82 -10.14
C ASN A 28 -12.84 1.56 -8.81
N LEU A 29 -13.96 1.58 -8.12
CA LEU A 29 -14.08 2.22 -6.81
C LEU A 29 -13.48 1.33 -5.71
N VAL A 30 -13.93 0.06 -5.63
CA VAL A 30 -13.57 -0.86 -4.54
C VAL A 30 -12.11 -1.27 -4.63
N ALA A 31 -11.64 -1.70 -5.80
CA ALA A 31 -10.26 -2.17 -5.94
C ALA A 31 -9.22 -1.06 -5.72
N THR A 32 -9.55 0.18 -6.11
CA THR A 32 -8.71 1.35 -5.80
C THR A 32 -8.69 1.62 -4.29
N ALA A 33 -9.86 1.54 -3.62
CA ALA A 33 -9.96 1.73 -2.18
C ALA A 33 -9.14 0.68 -1.42
N ASP A 34 -9.31 -0.59 -1.77
CA ASP A 34 -8.62 -1.71 -1.11
C ASP A 34 -7.11 -1.62 -1.29
N SER A 35 -6.62 -1.23 -2.48
CA SER A 35 -5.18 -1.07 -2.73
C SER A 35 -4.54 -0.08 -1.75
N PHE A 36 -5.16 1.07 -1.51
CA PHE A 36 -4.66 2.06 -0.56
C PHE A 36 -4.90 1.65 0.89
N ALA A 37 -6.09 1.12 1.23
CA ALA A 37 -6.45 0.75 2.59
C ALA A 37 -5.59 -0.39 3.15
N THR A 38 -5.18 -1.33 2.30
CA THR A 38 -4.31 -2.46 2.65
C THR A 38 -2.88 -2.00 2.88
N THR A 39 -2.48 -0.84 2.34
CA THR A 39 -1.10 -0.35 2.43
C THR A 39 -0.78 0.09 3.85
N ALA A 40 0.10 -0.66 4.52
CA ALA A 40 0.57 -0.37 5.86
C ALA A 40 2.05 -0.72 6.01
N LEU A 41 2.75 0.02 6.86
CA LEU A 41 4.13 -0.25 7.25
C LEU A 41 4.15 -0.98 8.59
N ASP A 42 5.10 -1.89 8.79
CA ASP A 42 5.37 -2.50 10.10
C ASP A 42 6.22 -1.53 10.93
N ASP A 43 5.79 -1.19 12.13
CA ASP A 43 6.52 -0.32 13.07
C ASP A 43 7.75 -0.99 13.70
N GLY A 44 8.04 -2.25 13.32
CA GLY A 44 9.10 -3.07 13.91
C GLY A 44 8.68 -3.78 15.20
N TYR A 45 7.50 -3.49 15.73
CA TYR A 45 6.90 -4.15 16.89
C TYR A 45 5.75 -5.09 16.48
N GLY A 46 5.45 -5.15 15.18
CA GLY A 46 4.40 -5.99 14.60
C GLY A 46 3.05 -5.30 14.50
N ASN A 47 2.97 -3.99 14.78
CA ASN A 47 1.76 -3.23 14.49
C ASN A 47 1.82 -2.72 13.05
N ARG A 48 0.71 -2.79 12.35
CA ARG A 48 0.57 -2.21 11.01
C ARG A 48 0.15 -0.74 11.14
N ILE A 49 1.02 0.17 10.70
CA ILE A 49 0.73 1.60 10.62
C ILE A 49 0.13 1.89 9.26
N PRO A 50 -1.15 2.32 9.16
CA PRO A 50 -1.76 2.65 7.89
C PRO A 50 -1.02 3.77 7.17
N CYS A 51 -0.71 3.59 5.90
CA CYS A 51 -0.04 4.58 5.05
C CYS A 51 -1.01 5.60 4.48
N TYR A 52 -2.26 5.20 4.29
CA TYR A 52 -3.31 6.00 3.69
C TYR A 52 -4.60 5.95 4.49
N LYS A 53 -5.34 7.06 4.43
CA LYS A 53 -6.74 7.15 4.85
C LYS A 53 -7.59 7.38 3.63
N VAL A 54 -8.40 6.39 3.27
CA VAL A 54 -9.26 6.45 2.10
C VAL A 54 -10.60 7.08 2.48
N HIS A 55 -11.03 8.02 1.66
CA HIS A 55 -12.33 8.72 1.77
C HIS A 55 -13.13 8.50 0.49
N THR A 56 -14.29 7.87 0.58
CA THR A 56 -15.21 7.76 -0.55
C THR A 56 -16.12 8.99 -0.60
N ILE A 57 -16.29 9.57 -1.80
CA ILE A 57 -16.93 10.85 -2.00
C ILE A 57 -17.97 10.73 -3.11
N GLY A 58 -19.24 10.99 -2.79
CA GLY A 58 -20.31 11.02 -3.77
C GLY A 58 -20.52 12.40 -4.37
N VAL A 59 -20.86 12.48 -5.66
CA VAL A 59 -20.97 13.74 -6.41
C VAL A 59 -22.24 14.49 -6.04
N PHE A 60 -23.39 13.83 -6.04
CA PHE A 60 -24.71 14.45 -5.75
C PHE A 60 -25.26 14.05 -4.38
N SER A 61 -24.98 12.83 -3.93
CA SER A 61 -25.40 12.29 -2.67
C SER A 61 -24.36 11.30 -2.12
N ASP A 62 -24.53 10.85 -0.87
CA ASP A 62 -23.75 9.77 -0.28
C ASP A 62 -24.17 8.37 -0.78
N ARG A 63 -25.34 8.26 -1.45
CA ARG A 63 -25.82 7.01 -2.02
C ARG A 63 -25.43 6.94 -3.50
N LEU A 64 -24.72 5.88 -3.86
CA LEU A 64 -24.21 5.65 -5.21
C LEU A 64 -24.75 4.33 -5.75
N ARG A 65 -25.33 4.35 -6.92
CA ARG A 65 -25.71 3.14 -7.66
C ARG A 65 -24.67 2.86 -8.73
N THR A 66 -24.14 1.66 -8.78
CA THR A 66 -23.20 1.25 -9.80
C THR A 66 -23.87 0.81 -11.09
N GLU A 67 -23.10 0.65 -12.17
CA GLU A 67 -23.59 0.19 -13.49
C GLU A 67 -24.27 -1.19 -13.42
N ASN A 68 -23.85 -2.04 -12.48
CA ASN A 68 -24.41 -3.39 -12.28
C ASN A 68 -25.48 -3.45 -11.17
N GLY A 69 -25.95 -2.29 -10.68
CA GLY A 69 -27.04 -2.18 -9.73
C GLY A 69 -26.68 -2.29 -8.25
N LEU A 70 -25.39 -2.49 -7.90
CA LEU A 70 -24.97 -2.47 -6.50
C LEU A 70 -25.13 -1.07 -5.93
N MET A 71 -25.51 -1.01 -4.64
CA MET A 71 -25.66 0.24 -3.90
C MET A 71 -24.50 0.41 -2.94
N PHE A 72 -23.79 1.53 -3.03
CA PHE A 72 -22.77 1.97 -2.08
C PHE A 72 -23.19 3.20 -1.32
N ARG A 73 -22.67 3.35 -0.11
CA ARG A 73 -22.77 4.59 0.65
C ARG A 73 -21.37 5.21 0.77
N ALA A 74 -21.19 6.38 0.18
CA ALA A 74 -19.97 7.17 0.34
C ALA A 74 -19.91 7.78 1.74
N GLN A 75 -18.70 7.98 2.26
CA GLN A 75 -18.48 8.62 3.58
C GLN A 75 -18.75 10.13 3.53
N HIS A 76 -18.57 10.74 2.37
CA HIS A 76 -18.68 12.17 2.15
C HIS A 76 -19.41 12.48 0.84
N THR A 77 -19.85 13.72 0.71
CA THR A 77 -20.21 14.35 -0.56
C THR A 77 -19.11 15.34 -0.97
N LEU A 78 -19.18 15.90 -2.16
CA LEU A 78 -18.25 16.94 -2.59
C LEU A 78 -18.18 18.13 -1.61
N SER A 79 -19.28 18.45 -0.94
CA SER A 79 -19.36 19.59 0.01
C SER A 79 -18.76 19.27 1.39
N THR A 80 -18.74 18.00 1.79
CA THR A 80 -18.26 17.56 3.12
C THR A 80 -16.90 16.87 3.07
N ALA A 81 -16.31 16.74 1.88
CA ALA A 81 -15.01 16.09 1.71
C ALA A 81 -13.90 16.83 2.47
N PRO A 82 -13.05 16.11 3.22
CA PRO A 82 -11.92 16.69 3.94
C PRO A 82 -10.82 17.19 3.01
N GLU A 83 -9.72 17.70 3.57
CA GLU A 83 -8.48 17.95 2.82
C GLU A 83 -7.91 16.61 2.29
N LEU A 84 -7.46 16.63 1.04
CA LEU A 84 -7.02 15.43 0.33
C LEU A 84 -5.65 15.64 -0.31
N ASP A 85 -4.71 14.75 0.00
CA ASP A 85 -3.41 14.69 -0.69
C ASP A 85 -3.55 14.22 -2.14
N THR A 86 -4.46 13.29 -2.38
CA THR A 86 -4.69 12.67 -3.68
C THR A 86 -6.20 12.58 -3.95
N ILE A 87 -6.62 12.95 -5.15
CA ILE A 87 -8.00 12.78 -5.63
C ILE A 87 -7.99 11.82 -6.81
N ILE A 88 -8.83 10.79 -6.76
CA ILE A 88 -8.99 9.81 -7.83
C ILE A 88 -10.44 9.75 -8.24
N ILE A 89 -10.70 9.88 -9.54
CA ILE A 89 -12.03 9.80 -10.12
C ILE A 89 -12.21 8.41 -10.71
N ALA A 90 -13.18 7.67 -10.20
CA ALA A 90 -13.52 6.35 -10.70
C ALA A 90 -14.07 6.41 -12.13
N GLY A 91 -13.93 5.32 -12.87
CA GLY A 91 -14.59 5.15 -14.17
C GLY A 91 -16.04 4.71 -14.03
N GLY A 92 -16.79 4.84 -15.10
CA GLY A 92 -18.18 4.42 -15.21
C GLY A 92 -18.94 5.25 -16.25
N ARG A 93 -20.12 4.80 -16.68
CA ARG A 93 -20.91 5.50 -17.67
C ARG A 93 -21.47 6.82 -17.15
N GLY A 94 -21.70 6.92 -15.84
CA GLY A 94 -22.25 8.12 -15.22
C GLY A 94 -21.42 9.37 -15.44
N ILE A 95 -20.08 9.25 -15.57
CA ILE A 95 -19.19 10.38 -15.81
C ILE A 95 -19.37 11.03 -17.18
N LEU A 96 -19.94 10.30 -18.14
CA LEU A 96 -20.19 10.80 -19.49
C LEU A 96 -21.36 11.81 -19.52
N ARG A 97 -22.16 11.89 -18.46
CA ARG A 97 -23.12 12.97 -18.28
C ARG A 97 -22.38 14.27 -17.98
N GLN A 98 -22.57 15.27 -18.81
CA GLN A 98 -21.85 16.53 -18.73
C GLN A 98 -21.96 17.17 -17.34
N GLU A 99 -23.15 17.14 -16.74
CA GLU A 99 -23.40 17.66 -15.38
C GLU A 99 -22.50 17.02 -14.33
N VAL A 100 -22.24 15.69 -14.42
CA VAL A 100 -21.39 14.96 -13.48
C VAL A 100 -19.94 15.40 -13.64
N SER A 101 -19.44 15.40 -14.88
CA SER A 101 -18.05 15.76 -15.18
C SER A 101 -17.76 17.23 -14.82
N ASP A 102 -18.67 18.16 -15.14
CA ASP A 102 -18.51 19.59 -14.83
C ASP A 102 -18.53 19.87 -13.34
N LYS A 103 -19.41 19.18 -12.58
CA LYS A 103 -19.49 19.33 -11.13
C LYS A 103 -18.22 18.84 -10.44
N ILE A 104 -17.68 17.71 -10.89
CA ILE A 104 -16.38 17.20 -10.39
C ILE A 104 -15.26 18.16 -10.78
N ALA A 105 -15.22 18.62 -12.02
CA ALA A 105 -14.20 19.55 -12.52
C ALA A 105 -14.17 20.85 -11.71
N ALA A 106 -15.33 21.46 -11.50
CA ALA A 106 -15.45 22.68 -10.70
C ALA A 106 -15.01 22.47 -9.24
N TRP A 107 -15.29 21.29 -8.67
CA TRP A 107 -14.86 20.94 -7.32
C TRP A 107 -13.34 20.73 -7.24
N ILE A 108 -12.71 20.07 -8.22
CA ILE A 108 -11.26 19.88 -8.30
C ILE A 108 -10.55 21.22 -8.38
N LEU A 109 -11.01 22.13 -9.26
CA LEU A 109 -10.38 23.44 -9.45
C LEU A 109 -10.34 24.27 -8.16
N LYS A 110 -11.30 24.11 -7.26
CA LYS A 110 -11.29 24.76 -5.94
C LYS A 110 -10.23 24.18 -4.99
N ARG A 111 -9.75 22.95 -5.23
CA ARG A 111 -8.84 22.20 -4.35
C ARG A 111 -7.45 21.96 -4.93
N ILE A 112 -7.21 22.43 -6.16
CA ILE A 112 -5.98 22.08 -6.90
C ILE A 112 -4.71 22.52 -6.17
N ASN A 113 -4.74 23.63 -5.44
CA ASN A 113 -3.57 24.14 -4.70
C ASN A 113 -3.25 23.32 -3.43
N GLU A 114 -4.18 22.51 -2.94
CA GLU A 114 -4.06 21.71 -1.74
C GLU A 114 -3.85 20.22 -2.08
N THR A 115 -4.06 19.86 -3.35
CA THR A 115 -4.00 18.46 -3.81
C THR A 115 -2.71 18.18 -4.55
N ARG A 116 -1.92 17.23 -4.06
CA ARG A 116 -0.64 16.87 -4.68
C ARG A 116 -0.79 16.11 -6.00
N ARG A 117 -1.80 15.23 -6.11
CA ARG A 117 -1.98 14.32 -7.27
C ARG A 117 -3.45 14.16 -7.64
N LEU A 118 -3.68 14.06 -8.95
CA LEU A 118 -5.00 13.78 -9.53
C LEU A 118 -4.95 12.52 -10.37
N GLY A 119 -5.87 11.59 -10.13
CA GLY A 119 -6.01 10.34 -10.86
C GLY A 119 -7.34 10.22 -11.59
N GLY A 120 -7.33 9.66 -12.80
CA GLY A 120 -8.53 9.30 -13.55
C GLY A 120 -8.47 7.82 -13.97
N VAL A 121 -9.42 7.02 -13.53
CA VAL A 121 -9.50 5.61 -13.88
C VAL A 121 -10.48 5.41 -15.03
N GLY A 122 -10.00 4.87 -16.14
CA GLY A 122 -10.83 4.61 -17.31
C GLY A 122 -11.51 5.90 -17.83
N THR A 123 -12.85 5.92 -17.83
CA THR A 123 -13.64 7.09 -18.21
C THR A 123 -13.56 8.25 -17.21
N GLY A 124 -13.06 8.04 -15.99
CA GLY A 124 -12.87 9.11 -14.99
C GLY A 124 -11.96 10.24 -15.45
N VAL A 125 -11.14 9.99 -16.48
CA VAL A 125 -10.34 11.02 -17.18
C VAL A 125 -11.20 12.15 -17.75
N GLN A 126 -12.46 11.89 -18.09
CA GLN A 126 -13.42 12.88 -18.60
C GLN A 126 -13.51 14.12 -17.68
N ALA A 127 -13.69 13.91 -16.39
CA ALA A 127 -13.82 15.01 -15.44
C ALA A 127 -12.49 15.76 -15.23
N LEU A 128 -11.34 15.07 -15.31
CA LEU A 128 -10.04 15.74 -15.31
C LEU A 128 -9.83 16.57 -16.58
N ALA A 129 -10.26 16.07 -17.74
CA ALA A 129 -10.20 16.81 -18.99
C ALA A 129 -11.07 18.09 -18.96
N ALA A 130 -12.25 18.00 -18.34
CA ALA A 130 -13.17 19.13 -18.17
C ALA A 130 -12.58 20.27 -17.32
N THR A 131 -11.58 19.99 -16.45
CA THR A 131 -10.87 21.06 -15.72
C THR A 131 -9.98 21.92 -16.60
N GLY A 132 -9.62 21.47 -17.80
CA GLY A 132 -8.61 22.12 -18.65
C GLY A 132 -7.14 21.88 -18.21
N LEU A 133 -6.91 21.29 -17.05
CA LEU A 133 -5.56 21.05 -16.50
C LEU A 133 -4.74 20.04 -17.32
N LEU A 134 -5.41 19.21 -18.10
CA LEU A 134 -4.78 18.20 -18.96
C LEU A 134 -4.46 18.72 -20.37
N ASN A 135 -4.74 19.98 -20.71
CA ASN A 135 -4.46 20.54 -22.02
C ASN A 135 -2.96 20.43 -22.37
N GLY A 136 -2.65 19.83 -23.53
CA GLY A 136 -1.29 19.60 -24.00
C GLY A 136 -0.57 18.42 -23.36
N ARG A 137 -1.20 17.75 -22.38
CA ARG A 137 -0.61 16.61 -21.64
C ARG A 137 -0.93 15.28 -22.29
N GLU A 138 -0.06 14.31 -22.01
CA GLU A 138 -0.29 12.92 -22.40
C GLU A 138 -1.25 12.26 -21.40
N VAL A 139 -2.27 11.56 -21.92
CA VAL A 139 -3.27 10.84 -21.12
C VAL A 139 -3.66 9.52 -21.78
N THR A 140 -4.17 8.60 -20.98
CA THR A 140 -4.84 7.40 -21.49
C THR A 140 -6.26 7.30 -20.92
N THR A 141 -7.11 6.54 -21.59
CA THR A 141 -8.47 6.24 -21.16
C THR A 141 -8.91 4.91 -21.74
N HIS A 142 -10.09 4.43 -21.35
CA HIS A 142 -10.64 3.19 -21.92
C HIS A 142 -10.83 3.36 -23.46
N TRP A 143 -10.32 2.40 -24.23
CA TRP A 143 -10.24 2.46 -25.69
C TRP A 143 -11.58 2.78 -26.38
N ARG A 144 -12.70 2.30 -25.85
CA ARG A 144 -14.05 2.59 -26.39
C ARG A 144 -14.41 4.07 -26.34
N PHE A 145 -13.85 4.83 -25.41
CA PHE A 145 -14.19 6.23 -25.18
C PHE A 145 -13.08 7.19 -25.65
N ALA A 146 -11.93 6.66 -26.08
CA ALA A 146 -10.79 7.46 -26.47
C ALA A 146 -11.11 8.42 -27.63
N ARG A 147 -11.87 7.95 -28.62
CA ARG A 147 -12.28 8.76 -29.79
C ARG A 147 -13.22 9.90 -29.40
N GLU A 148 -14.17 9.63 -28.51
CA GLU A 148 -15.12 10.63 -28.04
C GLU A 148 -14.41 11.65 -27.13
N LEU A 149 -13.53 11.21 -26.24
CA LEU A 149 -12.72 12.09 -25.42
C LEU A 149 -11.85 13.03 -26.28
N ALA A 150 -11.23 12.51 -27.35
CA ALA A 150 -10.42 13.31 -28.27
C ALA A 150 -11.26 14.37 -29.02
N ARG A 151 -12.50 14.04 -29.36
CA ARG A 151 -13.44 14.97 -30.03
C ARG A 151 -13.85 16.11 -29.07
N GLN A 152 -14.14 15.79 -27.82
CA GLN A 152 -14.56 16.79 -26.82
C GLN A 152 -13.40 17.64 -26.31
N PHE A 153 -12.20 17.05 -26.20
CA PHE A 153 -11.02 17.72 -25.67
C PHE A 153 -9.83 17.62 -26.65
N PRO A 154 -9.83 18.36 -27.75
CA PRO A 154 -8.85 18.19 -28.82
C PRO A 154 -7.43 18.61 -28.45
N ARG A 155 -7.22 19.25 -27.30
CA ARG A 155 -5.89 19.63 -26.80
C ARG A 155 -5.21 18.51 -26.00
N LEU A 156 -5.88 17.37 -25.75
CA LEU A 156 -5.28 16.21 -25.08
C LEU A 156 -4.43 15.40 -26.05
N LYS A 157 -3.32 14.87 -25.55
CA LYS A 157 -2.52 13.87 -26.27
C LYS A 157 -2.91 12.48 -25.77
N ILE A 158 -3.88 11.83 -26.44
CA ILE A 158 -4.44 10.57 -25.98
C ILE A 158 -3.70 9.39 -26.62
N ASP A 159 -3.09 8.53 -25.78
CA ASP A 159 -2.57 7.23 -26.22
C ASP A 159 -3.31 6.09 -25.47
N HIS A 160 -4.36 5.57 -26.08
CA HIS A 160 -5.19 4.49 -25.53
C HIS A 160 -4.53 3.11 -25.59
N ARG A 161 -3.34 2.95 -26.18
CA ARG A 161 -2.55 1.71 -26.18
C ARG A 161 -1.79 1.55 -24.89
N LYS A 162 -1.48 2.65 -24.20
CA LYS A 162 -0.84 2.63 -22.89
C LYS A 162 -1.87 2.31 -21.82
N SER A 163 -1.62 1.32 -20.99
CA SER A 163 -2.49 0.97 -19.85
C SER A 163 -2.45 2.00 -18.73
N PHE A 164 -1.36 2.76 -18.65
CA PHE A 164 -1.08 3.76 -17.63
C PHE A 164 -0.26 4.90 -18.22
N VAL A 165 -0.62 6.13 -17.87
CA VAL A 165 0.15 7.35 -18.20
C VAL A 165 0.25 8.22 -16.95
N ARG A 166 1.46 8.69 -16.68
CA ARG A 166 1.76 9.75 -15.72
C ARG A 166 2.35 10.95 -16.46
N ASP A 167 1.74 12.10 -16.30
CA ASP A 167 2.26 13.37 -16.80
C ASP A 167 2.20 14.43 -15.69
N GLY A 168 3.34 14.62 -15.01
CA GLY A 168 3.45 15.47 -13.83
C GLY A 168 2.62 14.94 -12.67
N PRO A 169 1.69 15.73 -12.08
CA PRO A 169 0.83 15.30 -10.99
C PRO A 169 -0.42 14.55 -11.44
N TYR A 170 -0.56 14.27 -12.74
CA TYR A 170 -1.75 13.65 -13.34
C TYR A 170 -1.48 12.19 -13.70
N TYR A 171 -2.39 11.31 -13.29
CA TYR A 171 -2.31 9.85 -13.47
C TYR A 171 -3.56 9.37 -14.17
N THR A 172 -3.41 8.69 -15.29
CA THR A 172 -4.55 8.19 -16.06
C THR A 172 -4.34 6.73 -16.43
N THR A 173 -5.42 5.95 -16.42
CA THR A 173 -5.37 4.51 -16.72
C THR A 173 -6.52 4.07 -17.59
N THR A 174 -6.35 2.89 -18.22
CA THR A 174 -7.38 2.21 -18.99
C THR A 174 -7.98 1.07 -18.19
N GLY A 175 -9.17 0.60 -18.58
CA GLY A 175 -9.74 -0.68 -18.17
C GLY A 175 -10.14 -0.83 -16.70
N LEU A 176 -10.60 -2.04 -16.38
CA LEU A 176 -11.16 -2.38 -15.06
C LEU A 176 -10.10 -2.44 -13.95
N THR A 177 -8.92 -2.95 -14.25
CA THR A 177 -7.80 -3.06 -13.30
C THR A 177 -7.00 -1.74 -13.20
N GLY A 178 -7.38 -0.73 -13.97
CA GLY A 178 -6.67 0.56 -13.99
C GLY A 178 -6.54 1.23 -12.63
N GLY A 179 -7.56 1.10 -11.78
CA GLY A 179 -7.53 1.63 -10.42
C GLY A 179 -6.43 1.01 -9.57
N ILE A 180 -6.22 -0.31 -9.68
CA ILE A 180 -5.15 -1.03 -8.98
C ILE A 180 -3.79 -0.54 -9.48
N ASN A 181 -3.57 -0.52 -10.80
CA ASN A 181 -2.31 -0.10 -11.40
C ASN A 181 -1.94 1.34 -11.01
N LEU A 182 -2.93 2.24 -11.02
CA LEU A 182 -2.76 3.63 -10.58
C LEU A 182 -2.38 3.71 -9.10
N SER A 183 -3.06 2.96 -8.24
CA SER A 183 -2.78 2.90 -6.81
C SER A 183 -1.38 2.37 -6.54
N LEU A 184 -1.00 1.26 -7.18
CA LEU A 184 0.34 0.65 -7.03
C LEU A 184 1.45 1.61 -7.49
N ALA A 185 1.26 2.35 -8.60
CA ALA A 185 2.21 3.36 -9.03
C ALA A 185 2.37 4.49 -7.99
N MET A 186 1.27 4.98 -7.43
CA MET A 186 1.29 6.01 -6.39
C MET A 186 1.89 5.50 -5.06
N ILE A 187 1.60 4.25 -4.68
CA ILE A 187 2.18 3.59 -3.50
C ILE A 187 3.69 3.40 -3.69
N GLN A 188 4.11 3.00 -4.89
CA GLN A 188 5.53 2.86 -5.22
C GLN A 188 6.28 4.18 -5.09
N GLU A 189 5.70 5.30 -5.52
CA GLU A 189 6.30 6.62 -5.37
C GLU A 189 6.39 7.06 -3.91
N ASP A 190 5.37 6.77 -3.12
CA ASP A 190 5.28 7.23 -1.73
C ASP A 190 6.09 6.37 -0.75
N TYR A 191 6.15 5.06 -0.99
CA TYR A 191 6.69 4.08 -0.02
C TYR A 191 7.66 3.07 -0.65
N GLY A 192 7.97 3.23 -1.93
CA GLY A 192 8.93 2.40 -2.65
C GLY A 192 8.31 1.13 -3.27
N PRO A 193 9.06 0.52 -4.20
CA PRO A 193 8.59 -0.61 -5.02
C PRO A 193 8.31 -1.86 -4.18
N TYR A 194 9.01 -2.03 -3.06
CA TYR A 194 8.79 -3.16 -2.17
C TYR A 194 7.37 -3.15 -1.56
N VAL A 195 6.93 -1.99 -1.05
CA VAL A 195 5.58 -1.86 -0.47
C VAL A 195 4.51 -2.07 -1.56
N ALA A 196 4.70 -1.46 -2.73
CA ALA A 196 3.78 -1.65 -3.85
C ALA A 196 3.66 -3.12 -4.27
N ARG A 197 4.79 -3.84 -4.35
CA ARG A 197 4.79 -5.27 -4.70
C ARG A 197 4.12 -6.15 -3.63
N SER A 198 4.31 -5.86 -2.35
CA SER A 198 3.64 -6.62 -1.28
C SER A 198 2.12 -6.45 -1.34
N ILE A 199 1.64 -5.26 -1.71
CA ILE A 199 0.21 -5.01 -1.92
C ILE A 199 -0.29 -5.72 -3.19
N GLU A 200 0.47 -5.69 -4.28
CA GLU A 200 0.14 -6.45 -5.50
C GLU A 200 -0.02 -7.95 -5.20
N GLU A 201 0.87 -8.52 -4.38
CA GLU A 201 0.81 -9.92 -3.95
C GLU A 201 -0.39 -10.18 -3.02
N GLU A 202 -0.73 -9.26 -2.14
CA GLU A 202 -1.87 -9.37 -1.21
C GLU A 202 -3.21 -9.28 -1.96
N LEU A 203 -3.29 -8.48 -3.02
CA LEU A 203 -4.47 -8.32 -3.87
C LEU A 203 -4.70 -9.48 -4.86
N ILE A 204 -3.91 -10.56 -4.76
CA ILE A 204 -4.06 -11.80 -5.58
C ILE A 204 -3.89 -11.54 -7.09
N LEU A 205 -3.17 -10.51 -7.48
CA LEU A 205 -2.89 -10.26 -8.90
C LEU A 205 -1.90 -11.28 -9.51
N ARG A 206 -1.38 -12.23 -8.72
CA ARG A 206 -0.50 -13.30 -9.19
C ARG A 206 -1.19 -14.34 -10.06
N LEU A 207 -2.49 -14.56 -9.91
CA LEU A 207 -3.20 -15.61 -10.64
C LEU A 207 -3.23 -15.41 -12.16
N SER A 208 -2.94 -14.19 -12.63
CA SER A 208 -2.88 -13.89 -14.06
C SER A 208 -1.47 -13.94 -14.66
N LYS A 209 -0.43 -14.19 -13.85
CA LYS A 209 0.97 -14.23 -14.31
C LYS A 209 1.54 -15.64 -14.45
N GLU A 210 0.88 -16.67 -13.90
CA GLU A 210 1.35 -18.05 -14.02
C GLU A 210 1.07 -18.67 -15.41
N ASP A 211 0.14 -18.09 -16.20
CA ASP A 211 -0.19 -18.54 -17.55
C ASP A 211 0.40 -17.68 -18.69
N GLN A 212 1.21 -16.69 -18.37
CA GLN A 212 1.94 -15.92 -19.38
C GLN A 212 3.40 -16.36 -19.37
N GLU A 213 3.77 -17.10 -20.40
CA GLU A 213 5.14 -17.21 -20.90
C GLU A 213 5.80 -15.85 -20.80
N ASP A 214 7.12 -15.84 -20.52
CA ASP A 214 7.96 -14.68 -20.31
C ASP A 214 7.43 -13.40 -20.98
N PRO A 215 7.26 -12.29 -20.24
CA PRO A 215 6.83 -11.06 -20.86
C PRO A 215 7.78 -10.78 -22.00
N PRO A 216 7.30 -10.42 -23.21
CA PRO A 216 8.17 -10.11 -24.33
C PRO A 216 9.20 -9.12 -23.82
N ALA A 217 10.47 -9.48 -23.99
CA ALA A 217 11.59 -8.63 -23.64
C ALA A 217 11.25 -7.22 -24.10
N HIS A 218 11.17 -6.28 -23.16
CA HIS A 218 11.02 -4.88 -23.49
C HIS A 218 12.21 -4.50 -24.36
N THR A 219 12.05 -4.62 -25.67
CA THR A 219 12.95 -4.04 -26.67
C THR A 219 12.68 -2.54 -26.72
N GLY A 220 13.16 -1.86 -25.73
CA GLY A 220 13.22 -0.43 -25.62
C GLY A 220 14.38 -0.13 -24.70
N SER A 221 15.53 0.25 -25.27
CA SER A 221 16.76 0.72 -24.65
C SER A 221 16.73 0.76 -23.11
N SER A 222 17.27 -0.31 -22.54
CA SER A 222 17.49 -0.42 -21.12
C SER A 222 18.64 0.49 -20.70
N ASP A 223 18.35 1.74 -20.46
CA ASP A 223 19.09 2.47 -19.47
C ASP A 223 18.52 2.02 -18.12
N ASN A 224 19.14 0.92 -17.64
CA ASN A 224 18.83 0.27 -16.39
C ASN A 224 18.83 1.28 -15.24
N TYR A 225 17.64 1.68 -14.81
CA TYR A 225 17.51 2.44 -13.57
C TYR A 225 18.00 1.54 -12.41
N PRO A 226 18.88 2.04 -11.54
CA PRO A 226 19.37 1.31 -10.36
C PRO A 226 18.25 0.79 -9.45
N ILE A 227 17.05 1.31 -9.59
CA ILE A 227 15.86 1.01 -8.78
C ILE A 227 15.34 -0.40 -9.03
N ASP A 228 15.35 -0.92 -10.28
CA ASP A 228 14.82 -2.27 -10.58
C ASP A 228 15.69 -3.35 -9.94
N ARG A 229 17.00 -3.22 -10.06
CA ARG A 229 17.97 -4.15 -9.43
C ARG A 229 17.92 -4.11 -7.92
N PHE A 230 17.65 -2.94 -7.33
CA PHE A 230 17.49 -2.79 -5.89
C PHE A 230 16.25 -3.54 -5.40
N SER A 231 15.12 -3.43 -6.10
CA SER A 231 13.87 -4.12 -5.77
C SER A 231 14.03 -5.64 -5.82
N GLU A 232 14.74 -6.17 -6.82
CA GLU A 232 15.07 -7.59 -6.94
C GLU A 232 15.91 -8.08 -5.74
N VAL A 233 16.89 -7.26 -5.32
CA VAL A 233 17.74 -7.59 -4.16
C VAL A 233 16.92 -7.64 -2.88
N VAL A 234 16.03 -6.69 -2.65
CA VAL A 234 15.15 -6.68 -1.47
C VAL A 234 14.19 -7.88 -1.49
N ALA A 235 13.60 -8.20 -2.63
CA ALA A 235 12.73 -9.36 -2.79
C ALA A 235 13.48 -10.69 -2.56
N TRP A 236 14.72 -10.79 -3.03
CA TRP A 236 15.57 -11.96 -2.78
C TRP A 236 15.95 -12.07 -1.30
N LEU A 237 16.36 -10.97 -0.67
CA LEU A 237 16.71 -10.90 0.76
C LEU A 237 15.59 -11.45 1.63
N MET A 238 14.34 -11.11 1.35
CA MET A 238 13.20 -11.55 2.14
C MET A 238 12.87 -13.04 2.00
N ARG A 239 13.19 -13.62 0.85
CA ARG A 239 13.02 -15.07 0.62
C ARG A 239 14.17 -15.92 1.18
N ASN A 240 15.31 -15.29 1.46
CA ASN A 240 16.57 -15.96 1.82
C ASN A 240 17.15 -15.44 3.13
N LEU A 241 16.32 -15.35 4.19
CA LEU A 241 16.73 -14.80 5.50
C LEU A 241 17.86 -15.58 6.19
N ASP A 242 18.04 -16.84 5.84
CA ASP A 242 19.10 -17.73 6.35
C ASP A 242 20.42 -17.60 5.57
N ALA A 243 20.42 -16.95 4.42
CA ALA A 243 21.61 -16.72 3.62
C ALA A 243 22.55 -15.65 4.21
N ASP A 244 23.73 -15.50 3.60
CA ASP A 244 24.60 -14.34 3.86
C ASP A 244 23.99 -13.07 3.28
N LEU A 245 23.51 -12.20 4.17
CA LEU A 245 22.87 -10.92 3.87
C LEU A 245 23.79 -9.75 4.26
N SER A 246 25.12 -9.95 4.17
CA SER A 246 26.09 -8.85 4.33
C SER A 246 25.85 -7.75 3.29
N VAL A 247 26.24 -6.53 3.61
CA VAL A 247 26.08 -5.38 2.71
C VAL A 247 26.83 -5.63 1.39
N GLU A 248 27.96 -6.32 1.45
CA GLU A 248 28.81 -6.69 0.31
C GLU A 248 28.08 -7.62 -0.64
N VAL A 249 27.37 -8.64 -0.10
CA VAL A 249 26.59 -9.59 -0.91
C VAL A 249 25.40 -8.91 -1.54
N LEU A 250 24.67 -8.10 -0.78
CA LEU A 250 23.51 -7.38 -1.27
C LEU A 250 23.87 -6.33 -2.33
N ALA A 251 24.94 -5.58 -2.09
CA ALA A 251 25.45 -4.57 -3.01
C ALA A 251 25.92 -5.21 -4.33
N ARG A 252 26.61 -6.35 -4.27
CA ARG A 252 27.06 -7.11 -5.47
C ARG A 252 25.86 -7.55 -6.30
N ARG A 253 24.78 -8.02 -5.65
CA ARG A 253 23.55 -8.39 -6.36
C ARG A 253 22.86 -7.20 -7.01
N ALA A 254 22.94 -6.03 -6.39
CA ALA A 254 22.42 -4.77 -6.95
C ALA A 254 23.34 -4.19 -8.03
N CYS A 255 24.50 -4.80 -8.32
CA CYS A 255 25.56 -4.24 -9.16
C CYS A 255 26.01 -2.84 -8.70
N MET A 256 26.11 -2.65 -7.39
CA MET A 256 26.51 -1.40 -6.73
C MET A 256 27.73 -1.63 -5.85
N CYS A 257 28.51 -0.57 -5.58
CA CYS A 257 29.48 -0.63 -4.49
C CYS A 257 28.78 -0.56 -3.13
N PRO A 258 29.33 -1.17 -2.06
CA PRO A 258 28.68 -1.25 -0.74
C PRO A 258 28.27 0.10 -0.14
N SER A 259 29.08 1.14 -0.33
CA SER A 259 28.78 2.49 0.16
C SER A 259 27.59 3.14 -0.56
N HIS A 260 27.53 3.01 -1.88
CA HIS A 260 26.42 3.52 -2.68
C HIS A 260 25.12 2.74 -2.37
N PHE A 261 25.21 1.41 -2.33
CA PHE A 261 24.07 0.55 -1.93
C PHE A 261 23.52 0.94 -0.57
N SER A 262 24.38 1.14 0.45
CA SER A 262 23.94 1.52 1.79
C SER A 262 23.22 2.87 1.82
N LYS A 263 23.69 3.85 1.03
CA LYS A 263 23.04 5.17 0.92
C LYS A 263 21.67 5.06 0.25
N VAL A 264 21.58 4.36 -0.88
CA VAL A 264 20.33 4.12 -1.62
C VAL A 264 19.35 3.33 -0.76
N PHE A 265 19.82 2.27 -0.09
CA PHE A 265 19.03 1.45 0.80
C PHE A 265 18.40 2.27 1.93
N LYS A 266 19.22 3.09 2.61
CA LYS A 266 18.75 3.97 3.69
C LYS A 266 17.79 5.05 3.18
N SER A 267 18.02 5.59 1.98
CA SER A 267 17.15 6.59 1.36
C SER A 267 15.77 6.02 1.03
N ILE A 268 15.71 4.76 0.53
CA ILE A 268 14.45 4.12 0.12
C ILE A 268 13.71 3.51 1.30
N LEU A 269 14.41 2.80 2.20
CA LEU A 269 13.81 2.01 3.29
C LEU A 269 13.91 2.68 4.67
N GLY A 270 14.44 3.91 4.74
CA GLY A 270 14.51 4.72 5.96
C GLY A 270 15.54 4.25 6.99
N GLN A 271 16.16 3.06 6.82
CA GLN A 271 17.12 2.49 7.76
C GLN A 271 18.28 1.78 7.04
N PRO A 272 19.44 1.63 7.69
CA PRO A 272 20.58 0.92 7.11
C PRO A 272 20.27 -0.55 6.81
N PRO A 273 20.93 -1.17 5.78
CA PRO A 273 20.71 -2.56 5.39
C PRO A 273 20.83 -3.54 6.56
N ARG A 274 21.84 -3.35 7.42
CA ARG A 274 22.10 -4.24 8.56
C ARG A 274 20.95 -4.24 9.56
N ASP A 275 20.40 -3.08 9.87
CA ASP A 275 19.30 -2.93 10.83
C ASP A 275 18.01 -3.49 10.23
N PHE A 276 17.79 -3.26 8.94
CA PHE A 276 16.65 -3.83 8.21
C PHE A 276 16.67 -5.35 8.23
N VAL A 277 17.80 -5.98 7.86
CA VAL A 277 17.98 -7.44 7.89
C VAL A 277 17.76 -8.00 9.29
N LEU A 278 18.34 -7.37 10.32
CA LEU A 278 18.17 -7.79 11.70
C LEU A 278 16.70 -7.74 12.12
N ASN A 279 16.02 -6.66 11.79
CA ASN A 279 14.61 -6.47 12.08
C ASN A 279 13.73 -7.53 11.41
N LEU A 280 13.98 -7.84 10.14
CA LEU A 280 13.26 -8.89 9.41
C LEU A 280 13.48 -10.27 10.03
N ARG A 281 14.74 -10.64 10.32
CA ARG A 281 15.07 -11.92 10.96
C ARG A 281 14.35 -12.10 12.29
N LEU A 282 14.34 -11.07 13.12
CA LEU A 282 13.68 -11.11 14.43
C LEU A 282 12.15 -11.17 14.32
N ASN A 283 11.54 -10.42 13.42
CA ASN A 283 10.09 -10.49 13.20
C ASN A 283 9.65 -11.85 12.67
N GLU A 284 10.40 -12.41 11.71
CA GLU A 284 10.12 -13.75 11.19
C GLU A 284 10.35 -14.83 12.25
N ALA A 285 11.38 -14.68 13.09
CA ALA A 285 11.58 -15.58 14.22
C ALA A 285 10.40 -15.57 15.19
N ARG A 286 9.89 -14.38 15.55
CA ARG A 286 8.70 -14.22 16.39
C ARG A 286 7.50 -14.95 15.78
N ARG A 287 7.24 -14.76 14.48
CA ARG A 287 6.17 -15.45 13.74
C ARG A 287 6.32 -16.98 13.75
N ARG A 288 7.56 -17.50 13.60
CA ARG A 288 7.83 -18.95 13.66
C ARG A 288 7.68 -19.52 15.06
N LEU A 289 8.04 -18.75 16.07
CA LEU A 289 7.86 -19.15 17.49
C LEU A 289 6.38 -19.25 17.88
N SER A 290 5.53 -18.34 17.42
CA SER A 290 4.07 -18.38 17.66
C SER A 290 3.40 -19.63 17.09
N ARG A 291 3.96 -20.26 16.05
CA ARG A 291 3.42 -21.48 15.44
C ARG A 291 3.79 -22.79 16.14
N ARG A 292 4.53 -22.76 17.24
CA ARG A 292 4.91 -23.88 18.14
C ARG A 292 5.50 -25.15 17.50
N GLN A 293 5.92 -25.12 16.26
CA GLN A 293 6.39 -26.34 15.55
C GLN A 293 7.89 -26.58 15.63
N LYS A 294 8.68 -25.66 16.23
CA LYS A 294 10.15 -25.73 16.16
C LYS A 294 10.82 -25.25 17.45
N THR A 295 11.99 -25.85 17.78
CA THR A 295 12.82 -25.41 18.88
C THR A 295 13.46 -24.04 18.65
N LEU A 296 13.84 -23.33 19.72
CA LEU A 296 14.56 -22.06 19.64
C LEU A 296 15.80 -22.16 18.74
N ARG A 297 16.55 -23.26 18.87
CA ARG A 297 17.74 -23.51 18.06
C ARG A 297 17.42 -23.65 16.57
N THR A 298 16.35 -24.36 16.26
CA THR A 298 15.90 -24.51 14.87
C THR A 298 15.41 -23.19 14.29
N VAL A 299 14.65 -22.41 15.06
CA VAL A 299 14.16 -21.10 14.62
C VAL A 299 15.32 -20.15 14.41
N SER A 300 16.24 -19.99 15.37
CA SER A 300 17.37 -19.07 15.22
C SER A 300 18.21 -19.36 13.97
N LYS A 301 18.50 -20.66 13.71
CA LYS A 301 19.23 -21.07 12.51
C LYS A 301 18.46 -20.78 11.22
N SER A 302 17.15 -21.07 11.21
CA SER A 302 16.30 -20.92 10.03
C SER A 302 16.03 -19.46 9.62
N VAL A 303 16.34 -18.49 10.49
CA VAL A 303 16.29 -17.06 10.20
C VAL A 303 17.69 -16.43 10.09
N GLY A 304 18.76 -17.24 9.99
CA GLY A 304 20.10 -16.80 9.65
C GLY A 304 20.95 -16.27 10.82
N PHE A 305 20.66 -16.64 12.06
CA PHE A 305 21.58 -16.37 13.18
C PHE A 305 22.63 -17.47 13.29
N ARG A 306 23.90 -17.07 13.44
CA ARG A 306 25.02 -18.01 13.58
C ARG A 306 25.00 -18.76 14.94
N THR A 307 24.57 -18.06 16.00
CA THR A 307 24.50 -18.62 17.35
C THR A 307 23.15 -18.35 17.99
N SER A 308 22.68 -19.28 18.83
CA SER A 308 21.45 -19.10 19.60
C SER A 308 21.57 -17.97 20.63
N LEU A 309 22.79 -17.71 21.15
CA LEU A 309 23.03 -16.62 22.09
C LEU A 309 22.81 -15.26 21.43
N ALA A 310 23.44 -15.00 20.29
CA ALA A 310 23.25 -13.75 19.55
C ALA A 310 21.78 -13.52 19.14
N PHE A 311 21.05 -14.62 18.83
CA PHE A 311 19.61 -14.54 18.59
C PHE A 311 18.85 -14.12 19.84
N GLN A 312 19.11 -14.76 20.99
CA GLN A 312 18.41 -14.48 22.25
C GLN A 312 18.62 -13.01 22.69
N GLU A 313 19.86 -12.54 22.67
CA GLU A 313 20.20 -11.15 23.00
C GLU A 313 19.53 -10.14 22.07
N ALA A 314 19.56 -10.38 20.76
CA ALA A 314 18.93 -9.50 19.78
C ALA A 314 17.41 -9.50 19.93
N PHE A 315 16.80 -10.67 20.18
CA PHE A 315 15.37 -10.82 20.38
C PHE A 315 14.91 -10.10 21.66
N GLU A 316 15.60 -10.32 22.79
CA GLU A 316 15.29 -9.70 24.09
C GLU A 316 15.46 -8.17 24.01
N ARG A 317 16.50 -7.69 23.34
CA ARG A 317 16.71 -6.25 23.12
C ARG A 317 15.59 -5.61 22.33
N LYS A 318 15.07 -6.31 21.28
CA LYS A 318 14.00 -5.80 20.42
C LYS A 318 12.62 -5.91 21.08
N PHE A 319 12.28 -7.07 21.63
CA PHE A 319 10.92 -7.38 22.11
C PHE A 319 10.76 -7.24 23.62
N ARG A 320 11.86 -6.96 24.37
CA ARG A 320 11.88 -6.83 25.85
C ARG A 320 11.43 -8.09 26.59
N VAL A 321 11.41 -9.23 25.91
CA VAL A 321 11.03 -10.54 26.44
C VAL A 321 11.97 -11.61 25.88
N ARG A 322 12.37 -12.56 26.69
CA ARG A 322 13.19 -13.69 26.24
C ARG A 322 12.39 -14.59 25.30
N PRO A 323 13.00 -15.15 24.23
CA PRO A 323 12.30 -16.04 23.32
C PRO A 323 11.67 -17.25 24.00
N SER A 324 12.31 -17.77 25.08
CA SER A 324 11.78 -18.89 25.89
C SER A 324 10.50 -18.52 26.64
N THR A 325 10.48 -17.33 27.24
CA THR A 325 9.32 -16.80 27.96
C THR A 325 8.20 -16.44 26.99
N TYR A 326 8.52 -15.91 25.81
CA TYR A 326 7.56 -15.62 24.75
C TYR A 326 6.74 -16.84 24.36
N LEU A 327 7.37 -18.03 24.28
CA LEU A 327 6.68 -19.30 24.02
C LEU A 327 5.72 -19.73 25.14
N GLN A 328 5.91 -19.25 26.38
CA GLN A 328 5.06 -19.61 27.53
C GLN A 328 3.83 -18.72 27.67
N TYR A 329 3.90 -17.42 27.30
CA TYR A 329 2.81 -16.46 27.46
C TYR A 329 1.67 -16.63 26.46
N GLU A 330 1.88 -17.22 25.29
CA GLU A 330 0.82 -17.56 24.34
C GLU A 330 0.18 -18.94 24.59
N LYS A 331 -0.12 -19.31 25.85
CA LYS A 331 -1.10 -20.37 26.06
C LYS A 331 -2.48 -19.81 25.72
N PRO A 332 -3.23 -20.39 24.75
CA PRO A 332 -4.63 -20.01 24.60
C PRO A 332 -5.31 -20.30 25.93
N LEU A 333 -6.04 -19.31 26.48
CA LEU A 333 -7.07 -19.58 27.48
C LEU A 333 -7.93 -20.72 26.90
N LYS A 334 -7.80 -21.93 27.43
CA LYS A 334 -8.79 -22.97 27.22
C LYS A 334 -10.07 -22.44 27.85
N LEU A 335 -10.96 -21.92 27.02
CA LEU A 335 -12.37 -21.82 27.41
C LEU A 335 -12.79 -23.23 27.79
N ALA A 336 -12.92 -23.48 29.09
CA ALA A 336 -13.61 -24.66 29.61
C ALA A 336 -15.07 -24.49 29.15
N VAL A 337 -15.41 -25.19 28.07
CA VAL A 337 -16.82 -25.42 27.74
C VAL A 337 -17.32 -26.43 28.77
N SER A 338 -17.86 -25.92 29.88
CA SER A 338 -18.73 -26.70 30.74
C SER A 338 -20.08 -26.83 30.03
N ASN A 339 -20.43 -28.05 29.64
CA ASN A 339 -21.80 -28.38 29.31
C ASN A 339 -22.70 -28.16 30.53
N GLY A 340 -23.72 -27.34 30.40
CA GLY A 340 -24.79 -27.21 31.38
C GLY A 340 -25.20 -25.75 31.64
N SER A 341 -26.33 -25.38 31.04
CA SER A 341 -27.29 -24.37 31.49
C SER A 341 -26.91 -23.50 32.69
N ASP A 342 -26.63 -22.23 32.47
CA ASP A 342 -27.25 -21.04 33.04
C ASP A 342 -26.41 -19.80 32.76
N CYS A 343 -27.07 -18.83 32.16
CA CYS A 343 -26.54 -17.54 31.81
C CYS A 343 -26.55 -16.63 33.06
N THR A 344 -25.40 -16.36 33.68
CA THR A 344 -25.19 -15.17 34.50
C THR A 344 -23.75 -14.67 34.31
N VAL A 345 -23.65 -13.49 33.78
CA VAL A 345 -22.41 -12.73 33.64
C VAL A 345 -22.00 -12.23 35.01
N SER A 346 -20.91 -12.72 35.56
CA SER A 346 -20.25 -12.13 36.74
C SER A 346 -18.89 -11.61 36.35
N THR A 347 -18.80 -10.30 36.27
CA THR A 347 -17.57 -9.51 36.20
C THR A 347 -16.79 -9.71 37.50
N VAL A 348 -15.59 -10.32 37.43
CA VAL A 348 -14.65 -10.31 38.56
C VAL A 348 -13.47 -9.43 38.18
N LEU A 349 -13.50 -8.23 38.68
CA LEU A 349 -12.35 -7.38 38.91
C LEU A 349 -11.65 -7.90 40.17
N SER A 350 -10.42 -8.37 40.09
CA SER A 350 -9.58 -8.57 41.27
C SER A 350 -8.59 -7.40 41.37
N GLU A 351 -8.90 -6.51 42.29
CA GLU A 351 -7.98 -5.62 42.94
C GLU A 351 -6.91 -6.46 43.68
N ASN A 352 -5.64 -6.08 43.55
CA ASN A 352 -4.71 -6.15 44.68
C ASN A 352 -3.67 -5.04 44.49
N GLY A 353 -4.01 -3.92 45.10
CA GLY A 353 -3.04 -2.91 45.47
C GLY A 353 -2.33 -3.32 46.76
N SER A 354 -1.08 -2.97 46.89
CA SER A 354 -0.53 -2.59 48.20
C SER A 354 0.66 -1.68 47.96
N LEU A 355 0.45 -0.45 48.29
CA LEU A 355 1.49 0.51 48.70
C LEU A 355 2.11 0.07 50.00
N ARG A 356 3.44 0.16 50.11
CA ARG A 356 4.14 0.63 51.30
C ARG A 356 5.52 1.18 50.93
N ALA A 357 5.66 2.40 51.31
CA ALA A 357 6.64 3.27 51.91
C ALA A 357 7.82 3.63 51.04
#